data_be0e0e340ac38f07ee4ddb81fab1a297
#
_entry.id   be0e0e340ac38f07ee4ddb81fab1a297
#
_cell.length_a   1.000
_cell.length_b   1.000
_cell.length_c   1.000
_cell.angle_alpha   90.00
_cell.angle_beta   90.00
_cell.angle_gamma   90.00
#
_symmetry.space_group_name_H-M   'P 1'
#
loop_
_entity.id
_entity.type
_entity.pdbx_description
1 polymer ?
#
loop_
_entity_poly.entity_id
_entity_poly.type
_entity_poly.pdbx_seq_one_letter_code
_entity_poly.pdbx_strand_id
1 'polypeptide(L)'
;MFFKSDKKNKVKAVKPYVGKYVPNIIGAFLLITTLSSIINMSGFLSYFWGLRMFLRYLGLFYLVIDTFKMKDVEKVKNWLYKAYYINLAVIGIQFFLLNINGDAISGIFSSNGGIAAYIFIISFIFTGDYCQKRLKLSRYCILMGAMLFIAVVAEIKLLYFVVPLCFYAGYTVYKKFSISHIVTIVVLYLSIIPLMTSIMSLYYDDAYVNKVFDSKYIEKETSHAYGFAEGIGFNRNTCVAMCSDNILQDNLHKAIGYGLGSGSASATFGTWVYKIYKQTTYHYFTASYVMVEGGWSGLILYLSIFVALLYRYWKVYKRAKDNIVKYWSGLGLLLSGVIYINFWYNAFPYTDGYLYYFMWALCFVGIKYRNQEIASKACSTQNLN
;
A
#
# COMPACT_ATOMS: atom_id res chain seq x y z
N MET A 1 29.20 -20.28 -13.82
CA MET A 1 29.45 -19.04 -14.58
C MET A 1 28.68 -17.90 -13.90
N PHE A 2 29.21 -17.39 -12.76
CA PHE A 2 28.47 -16.55 -11.83
C PHE A 2 29.18 -15.22 -11.59
N PHE A 3 28.47 -14.13 -11.87
CA PHE A 3 28.64 -12.78 -11.34
C PHE A 3 30.05 -12.20 -11.18
N LYS A 4 30.68 -11.80 -12.25
CA LYS A 4 31.60 -10.66 -12.23
C LYS A 4 30.77 -9.37 -12.38
N SER A 5 30.29 -8.85 -11.28
CA SER A 5 29.62 -7.57 -11.19
C SER A 5 30.60 -6.54 -10.67
N ASP A 6 30.82 -5.53 -11.46
CA ASP A 6 31.63 -4.35 -11.13
C ASP A 6 30.97 -3.56 -9.99
N LYS A 7 31.23 -4.02 -8.74
CA LYS A 7 30.53 -3.58 -7.51
C LYS A 7 30.67 -2.07 -7.22
N LYS A 8 31.73 -1.43 -7.68
CA LYS A 8 31.99 0.01 -7.37
C LYS A 8 31.09 0.98 -8.13
N ASN A 9 30.63 0.63 -9.34
CA ASN A 9 29.77 1.53 -10.15
C ASN A 9 28.28 1.38 -9.88
N LYS A 10 27.82 0.26 -9.34
CA LYS A 10 26.39 -0.03 -9.14
C LYS A 10 25.75 0.72 -7.97
N VAL A 11 26.43 0.86 -6.85
CA VAL A 11 25.91 1.57 -5.66
C VAL A 11 25.73 3.08 -5.91
N LYS A 12 26.56 3.67 -6.79
CA LYS A 12 26.40 5.08 -7.22
C LYS A 12 25.18 5.32 -8.10
N ALA A 13 24.65 4.29 -8.79
CA ALA A 13 23.59 4.45 -9.78
C ALA A 13 22.16 4.53 -9.17
N VAL A 14 21.93 4.00 -7.97
CA VAL A 14 20.60 3.99 -7.32
C VAL A 14 20.30 5.29 -6.55
N LYS A 15 21.31 5.85 -5.86
CA LYS A 15 21.19 7.10 -5.09
C LYS A 15 20.56 8.28 -5.85
N PRO A 16 20.90 8.55 -7.13
CA PRO A 16 20.32 9.69 -7.86
C PRO A 16 18.81 9.56 -8.09
N TYR A 17 18.29 8.34 -8.18
CA TYR A 17 16.87 8.11 -8.49
C TYR A 17 15.99 8.14 -7.25
N VAL A 18 16.35 7.43 -6.20
CA VAL A 18 15.58 7.38 -4.93
C VAL A 18 15.78 8.65 -4.09
N GLY A 19 16.96 9.29 -4.21
CA GLY A 19 17.36 10.44 -3.40
C GLY A 19 17.96 10.03 -2.06
N LYS A 20 18.49 11.01 -1.32
CA LYS A 20 19.18 10.77 -0.04
C LYS A 20 18.22 10.66 1.17
N TYR A 21 17.03 11.22 1.07
CA TYR A 21 16.11 11.30 2.21
C TYR A 21 15.59 9.93 2.63
N VAL A 22 15.16 9.09 1.67
CA VAL A 22 14.61 7.76 1.97
C VAL A 22 15.60 6.90 2.75
N PRO A 23 16.84 6.65 2.30
CA PRO A 23 17.79 5.84 3.06
C PRO A 23 18.19 6.46 4.40
N ASN A 24 18.23 7.79 4.52
CA ASN A 24 18.55 8.45 5.78
C ASN A 24 17.44 8.26 6.81
N ILE A 25 16.17 8.37 6.42
CA ILE A 25 15.02 8.14 7.30
C ILE A 25 14.96 6.67 7.71
N ILE A 26 15.21 5.73 6.79
CA ILE A 26 15.32 4.31 7.10
C ILE A 26 16.43 4.06 8.13
N GLY A 27 17.60 4.66 7.93
CA GLY A 27 18.72 4.58 8.90
C GLY A 27 18.35 5.13 10.27
N ALA A 28 17.67 6.27 10.34
CA ALA A 28 17.19 6.86 11.59
C ALA A 28 16.16 5.96 12.29
N PHE A 29 15.21 5.39 11.55
CA PHE A 29 14.23 4.43 12.07
C PHE A 29 14.93 3.21 12.68
N LEU A 30 15.86 2.61 11.96
CA LEU A 30 16.62 1.46 12.42
C LEU A 30 17.48 1.80 13.66
N LEU A 31 18.09 2.98 13.68
CA LEU A 31 18.89 3.43 14.82
C LEU A 31 18.02 3.52 16.08
N ILE A 32 16.89 4.22 16.01
CA ILE A 32 16.00 4.42 17.17
C ILE A 32 15.42 3.09 17.64
N THR A 33 14.91 2.26 16.73
CA THR A 33 14.32 0.97 17.12
C THR A 33 15.36 -0.04 17.62
N THR A 34 16.60 0.02 17.14
CA THR A 34 17.72 -0.77 17.67
C THR A 34 18.10 -0.33 19.07
N LEU A 35 18.26 0.98 19.29
CA LEU A 35 18.52 1.53 20.62
C LEU A 35 17.41 1.16 21.61
N SER A 36 16.15 1.28 21.18
CA SER A 36 15.01 0.83 21.97
C SER A 36 15.09 -0.67 22.31
N SER A 37 15.46 -1.52 21.35
CA SER A 37 15.62 -2.95 21.59
C SER A 37 16.71 -3.27 22.60
N ILE A 38 17.81 -2.50 22.61
CA ILE A 38 18.91 -2.66 23.58
C ILE A 38 18.45 -2.21 24.98
N ILE A 39 17.82 -1.05 25.09
CA ILE A 39 17.34 -0.49 26.37
C ILE A 39 16.32 -1.44 27.01
N ASN A 40 15.41 -1.99 26.22
CA ASN A 40 14.35 -2.88 26.70
C ASN A 40 14.78 -4.35 26.79
N MET A 41 16.04 -4.66 26.53
CA MET A 41 16.55 -6.03 26.51
C MET A 41 15.66 -6.97 25.70
N SER A 42 15.12 -6.48 24.57
CA SER A 42 14.29 -7.27 23.67
C SER A 42 15.10 -8.48 23.24
N GLY A 43 14.56 -9.68 23.39
CA GLY A 43 15.32 -10.91 23.10
C GLY A 43 15.92 -10.88 21.69
N PHE A 44 17.16 -11.38 21.56
CA PHE A 44 17.92 -11.39 20.30
C PHE A 44 17.12 -11.90 19.10
N LEU A 45 16.39 -13.02 19.27
CA LEU A 45 15.55 -13.59 18.22
C LEU A 45 14.39 -12.66 17.81
N SER A 46 13.77 -11.98 18.77
CA SER A 46 12.69 -11.01 18.48
C SER A 46 13.21 -9.85 17.65
N TYR A 47 14.36 -9.30 18.03
CA TYR A 47 15.01 -8.20 17.31
C TYR A 47 15.35 -8.60 15.86
N PHE A 48 16.00 -9.74 15.64
CA PHE A 48 16.32 -10.19 14.27
C PHE A 48 15.09 -10.54 13.45
N TRP A 49 14.05 -11.03 14.08
CA TRP A 49 12.77 -11.23 13.41
C TRP A 49 12.15 -9.91 12.95
N GLY A 50 12.09 -8.91 13.82
CA GLY A 50 11.62 -7.57 13.46
C GLY A 50 12.48 -6.91 12.39
N LEU A 51 13.81 -7.03 12.50
CA LEU A 51 14.75 -6.54 11.50
C LEU A 51 14.50 -7.19 10.13
N ARG A 52 14.30 -8.51 10.09
CA ARG A 52 13.92 -9.25 8.89
C ARG A 52 12.58 -8.75 8.34
N MET A 53 11.57 -8.56 9.19
CA MET A 53 10.24 -8.08 8.78
C MET A 53 10.33 -6.71 8.10
N PHE A 54 11.10 -5.80 8.65
CA PHE A 54 11.28 -4.46 8.11
C PHE A 54 12.17 -4.42 6.85
N LEU A 55 13.32 -5.09 6.89
CA LEU A 55 14.32 -5.01 5.80
C LEU A 55 13.95 -5.80 4.56
N ARG A 56 13.12 -6.85 4.65
CA ARG A 56 12.80 -7.70 3.49
C ARG A 56 12.14 -6.92 2.34
N TYR A 57 11.28 -5.96 2.66
CA TYR A 57 10.62 -5.13 1.65
C TYR A 57 11.57 -4.10 1.04
N LEU A 58 12.40 -3.50 1.87
CA LEU A 58 13.42 -2.55 1.43
C LEU A 58 14.49 -3.25 0.59
N GLY A 59 14.90 -4.46 0.99
CA GLY A 59 15.80 -5.30 0.20
C GLY A 59 15.23 -5.58 -1.20
N LEU A 60 13.96 -5.99 -1.26
CA LEU A 60 13.25 -6.18 -2.53
C LEU A 60 13.21 -4.88 -3.36
N PHE A 61 12.87 -3.75 -2.73
CA PHE A 61 12.80 -2.46 -3.39
C PHE A 61 14.12 -2.08 -4.06
N TYR A 62 15.24 -2.14 -3.35
CA TYR A 62 16.55 -1.81 -3.91
C TYR A 62 17.02 -2.85 -4.93
N LEU A 63 16.78 -4.13 -4.69
CA LEU A 63 17.10 -5.22 -5.61
C LEU A 63 16.43 -5.01 -6.98
N VAL A 64 15.14 -4.71 -6.99
CA VAL A 64 14.38 -4.47 -8.22
C VAL A 64 14.91 -3.24 -8.97
N ILE A 65 15.21 -2.13 -8.29
CA ILE A 65 15.78 -0.93 -8.92
C ILE A 65 17.14 -1.22 -9.56
N ASP A 66 17.94 -2.10 -8.97
CA ASP A 66 19.27 -2.45 -9.47
C ASP A 66 19.22 -3.46 -10.62
N THR A 67 18.36 -4.47 -10.54
CA THR A 67 18.37 -5.62 -11.45
C THR A 67 17.41 -5.50 -12.63
N PHE A 68 16.24 -4.87 -12.45
CA PHE A 68 15.21 -4.82 -13.50
C PHE A 68 15.52 -3.79 -14.58
N LYS A 69 15.07 -4.11 -15.81
CA LYS A 69 15.18 -3.26 -17.02
C LYS A 69 13.78 -2.86 -17.50
N MET A 70 13.69 -1.94 -18.46
CA MET A 70 12.41 -1.47 -18.99
C MET A 70 11.52 -2.61 -19.53
N LYS A 71 12.11 -3.60 -20.20
CA LYS A 71 11.39 -4.79 -20.68
C LYS A 71 10.73 -5.61 -19.54
N ASP A 72 11.37 -5.61 -18.37
CA ASP A 72 10.85 -6.32 -17.21
C ASP A 72 9.67 -5.55 -16.60
N VAL A 73 9.72 -4.22 -16.63
CA VAL A 73 8.61 -3.36 -16.17
C VAL A 73 7.34 -3.61 -17.00
N GLU A 74 7.47 -3.63 -18.34
CA GLU A 74 6.34 -3.92 -19.23
C GLU A 74 5.84 -5.38 -19.06
N LYS A 75 6.74 -6.32 -18.87
CA LYS A 75 6.37 -7.72 -18.58
C LYS A 75 5.60 -7.86 -17.28
N VAL A 76 6.07 -7.22 -16.21
CA VAL A 76 5.36 -7.21 -14.91
C VAL A 76 4.00 -6.56 -15.01
N LYS A 77 3.89 -5.42 -15.72
CA LYS A 77 2.61 -4.78 -15.96
C LYS A 77 1.62 -5.74 -16.64
N ASN A 78 2.05 -6.47 -17.67
CA ASN A 78 1.22 -7.47 -18.33
C ASN A 78 0.84 -8.63 -17.38
N TRP A 79 1.74 -9.06 -16.48
CA TRP A 79 1.43 -10.05 -15.46
C TRP A 79 0.40 -9.54 -14.45
N LEU A 80 0.46 -8.26 -14.06
CA LEU A 80 -0.56 -7.66 -13.19
C LEU A 80 -1.95 -7.68 -13.86
N TYR A 81 -2.03 -7.37 -15.17
CA TYR A 81 -3.30 -7.54 -15.90
C TYR A 81 -3.81 -8.97 -15.89
N LYS A 82 -2.93 -9.97 -16.14
CA LYS A 82 -3.32 -11.39 -16.11
C LYS A 82 -3.74 -11.82 -14.71
N ALA A 83 -3.00 -11.41 -13.69
CA ALA A 83 -3.33 -11.70 -12.29
C ALA A 83 -4.71 -11.12 -11.91
N TYR A 84 -5.09 -9.96 -12.46
CA TYR A 84 -6.41 -9.40 -12.25
C TYR A 84 -7.53 -10.31 -12.77
N TYR A 85 -7.41 -10.82 -13.99
CA TYR A 85 -8.40 -11.73 -14.55
C TYR A 85 -8.45 -13.07 -13.81
N ILE A 86 -7.29 -13.61 -13.44
CA ILE A 86 -7.20 -14.84 -12.63
C ILE A 86 -7.85 -14.62 -11.26
N ASN A 87 -7.55 -13.51 -10.59
CA ASN A 87 -8.14 -13.19 -9.30
C ASN A 87 -9.66 -13.04 -9.38
N LEU A 88 -10.15 -12.36 -10.42
CA LEU A 88 -11.59 -12.22 -10.66
C LEU A 88 -12.28 -13.58 -10.88
N ALA A 89 -11.65 -14.48 -11.65
CA ALA A 89 -12.16 -15.83 -11.87
C ALA A 89 -12.17 -16.65 -10.59
N VAL A 90 -11.08 -16.61 -9.80
CA VAL A 90 -10.98 -17.33 -8.51
C VAL A 90 -12.03 -16.81 -7.52
N ILE A 91 -12.21 -15.49 -7.41
CA ILE A 91 -13.25 -14.90 -6.56
C ILE A 91 -14.65 -15.33 -7.03
N GLY A 92 -14.89 -15.35 -8.33
CA GLY A 92 -16.15 -15.85 -8.87
C GLY A 92 -16.40 -17.33 -8.50
N ILE A 93 -15.38 -18.18 -8.58
CA ILE A 93 -15.47 -19.59 -8.15
C ILE A 93 -15.74 -19.68 -6.64
N GLN A 94 -15.00 -18.93 -5.83
CA GLN A 94 -15.19 -18.90 -4.38
C GLN A 94 -16.62 -18.51 -4.02
N PHE A 95 -17.15 -17.49 -4.66
CA PHE A 95 -18.48 -16.97 -4.35
C PHE A 95 -19.62 -17.84 -4.92
N PHE A 96 -19.62 -18.11 -6.25
CA PHE A 96 -20.76 -18.76 -6.91
C PHE A 96 -20.75 -20.29 -6.79
N LEU A 97 -19.58 -20.94 -6.72
CA LEU A 97 -19.48 -22.40 -6.69
C LEU A 97 -19.22 -22.96 -5.30
N LEU A 98 -18.40 -22.26 -4.49
CA LEU A 98 -18.01 -22.73 -3.16
C LEU A 98 -18.86 -22.09 -2.05
N ASN A 99 -19.75 -21.14 -2.37
CA ASN A 99 -20.57 -20.38 -1.42
C ASN A 99 -19.76 -19.70 -0.31
N ILE A 100 -18.51 -19.32 -0.62
CA ILE A 100 -17.66 -18.54 0.29
C ILE A 100 -18.02 -17.07 0.07
N ASN A 101 -18.28 -16.33 1.14
CA ASN A 101 -18.64 -14.91 1.09
C ASN A 101 -17.91 -14.08 2.15
N GLY A 102 -18.00 -12.77 2.02
CA GLY A 102 -17.46 -11.81 2.98
C GLY A 102 -15.95 -11.93 3.17
N ASP A 103 -15.52 -11.76 4.41
CA ASP A 103 -14.09 -11.75 4.79
C ASP A 103 -13.33 -13.06 4.49
N ALA A 104 -14.03 -14.16 4.24
CA ALA A 104 -13.43 -15.45 3.88
C ALA A 104 -12.95 -15.49 2.41
N ILE A 105 -13.41 -14.57 1.55
CA ILE A 105 -12.94 -14.47 0.18
C ILE A 105 -11.56 -13.83 0.17
N SER A 106 -10.60 -14.57 -0.38
CA SER A 106 -9.20 -14.12 -0.50
C SER A 106 -8.70 -14.03 -1.95
N GLY A 107 -9.44 -14.60 -2.91
CA GLY A 107 -9.00 -14.72 -4.29
C GLY A 107 -7.68 -15.48 -4.39
N ILE A 108 -6.70 -14.91 -5.10
CA ILE A 108 -5.33 -15.45 -5.19
C ILE A 108 -4.41 -14.92 -4.07
N PHE A 109 -4.93 -14.10 -3.16
CA PHE A 109 -4.17 -13.52 -2.05
C PHE A 109 -4.46 -14.27 -0.74
N SER A 110 -3.60 -14.08 0.25
CA SER A 110 -3.75 -14.71 1.55
C SER A 110 -4.72 -13.97 2.49
N SER A 111 -5.17 -12.77 2.10
CA SER A 111 -6.02 -11.91 2.94
C SER A 111 -6.73 -10.82 2.14
N ASN A 112 -7.83 -10.29 2.70
CA ASN A 112 -8.53 -9.12 2.16
C ASN A 112 -7.64 -7.88 2.06
N GLY A 113 -6.64 -7.74 2.95
CA GLY A 113 -5.64 -6.67 2.86
C GLY A 113 -4.80 -6.75 1.59
N GLY A 114 -4.47 -7.96 1.15
CA GLY A 114 -3.77 -8.21 -0.12
C GLY A 114 -4.63 -7.85 -1.33
N ILE A 115 -5.91 -8.23 -1.32
CA ILE A 115 -6.87 -7.85 -2.37
C ILE A 115 -6.97 -6.32 -2.46
N ALA A 116 -7.18 -5.63 -1.33
CA ALA A 116 -7.32 -4.18 -1.29
C ALA A 116 -6.06 -3.48 -1.84
N ALA A 117 -4.87 -3.88 -1.40
CA ALA A 117 -3.61 -3.34 -1.89
C ALA A 117 -3.44 -3.53 -3.41
N TYR A 118 -3.79 -4.71 -3.89
CA TYR A 118 -3.73 -5.03 -5.31
C TYR A 118 -4.72 -4.21 -6.14
N ILE A 119 -5.96 -4.06 -5.66
CA ILE A 119 -6.99 -3.25 -6.34
C ILE A 119 -6.55 -1.78 -6.42
N PHE A 120 -5.96 -1.22 -5.38
CA PHE A 120 -5.42 0.16 -5.44
C PHE A 120 -4.37 0.30 -6.53
N ILE A 121 -3.42 -0.62 -6.59
CA ILE A 121 -2.34 -0.60 -7.57
C ILE A 121 -2.87 -0.72 -8.99
N ILE A 122 -3.72 -1.73 -9.23
CA ILE A 122 -4.21 -2.01 -10.58
C ILE A 122 -5.20 -0.95 -11.07
N SER A 123 -5.98 -0.32 -10.18
CA SER A 123 -6.86 0.79 -10.52
C SER A 123 -6.09 2.00 -11.06
N PHE A 124 -4.95 2.32 -10.44
CA PHE A 124 -4.09 3.40 -10.95
C PHE A 124 -3.43 3.06 -12.29
N ILE A 125 -3.04 1.80 -12.49
CA ILE A 125 -2.50 1.33 -13.78
C ILE A 125 -3.58 1.44 -14.87
N PHE A 126 -4.79 0.96 -14.62
CA PHE A 126 -5.89 1.04 -15.58
C PHE A 126 -6.26 2.48 -15.90
N THR A 127 -6.33 3.34 -14.89
CA THR A 127 -6.61 4.78 -15.07
C THR A 127 -5.50 5.45 -15.87
N GLY A 128 -4.24 5.16 -15.58
CA GLY A 128 -3.10 5.67 -16.33
C GLY A 128 -3.10 5.22 -17.80
N ASP A 129 -3.40 3.95 -18.06
CA ASP A 129 -3.49 3.41 -19.43
C ASP A 129 -4.69 3.97 -20.19
N TYR A 130 -5.82 4.18 -19.53
CA TYR A 130 -6.96 4.87 -20.12
C TYR A 130 -6.60 6.33 -20.47
N CYS A 131 -5.99 7.06 -19.56
CA CYS A 131 -5.58 8.44 -19.81
C CYS A 131 -4.55 8.57 -20.93
N GLN A 132 -3.71 7.55 -21.13
CA GLN A 132 -2.75 7.47 -22.26
C GLN A 132 -3.33 6.88 -23.52
N LYS A 133 -4.64 6.65 -23.62
CA LYS A 133 -5.34 6.04 -24.74
C LYS A 133 -4.87 4.61 -25.12
N ARG A 134 -4.23 3.91 -24.18
CA ARG A 134 -3.84 2.49 -24.32
C ARG A 134 -5.00 1.54 -24.00
N LEU A 135 -6.02 2.03 -23.30
CA LEU A 135 -7.22 1.31 -22.91
C LEU A 135 -8.45 2.04 -23.42
N LYS A 136 -9.38 1.33 -24.07
CA LYS A 136 -10.67 1.89 -24.51
C LYS A 136 -11.58 2.14 -23.32
N LEU A 137 -12.45 3.15 -23.39
CA LEU A 137 -13.39 3.51 -22.31
C LEU A 137 -14.26 2.33 -21.88
N SER A 138 -14.85 1.61 -22.85
CA SER A 138 -15.71 0.46 -22.53
C SER A 138 -14.99 -0.61 -21.71
N ARG A 139 -13.78 -0.99 -22.14
CA ARG A 139 -12.97 -1.95 -21.39
C ARG A 139 -12.56 -1.43 -20.01
N TYR A 140 -12.25 -0.13 -19.94
CA TYR A 140 -11.93 0.52 -18.65
C TYR A 140 -13.11 0.46 -17.67
N CYS A 141 -14.34 0.79 -18.14
CA CYS A 141 -15.55 0.71 -17.32
C CYS A 141 -15.84 -0.72 -16.85
N ILE A 142 -15.68 -1.73 -17.73
CA ILE A 142 -15.83 -3.14 -17.35
C ILE A 142 -14.85 -3.55 -16.26
N LEU A 143 -13.56 -3.17 -16.39
CA LEU A 143 -12.54 -3.50 -15.39
C LEU A 143 -12.80 -2.81 -14.04
N MET A 144 -13.22 -1.55 -14.05
CA MET A 144 -13.58 -0.83 -12.84
C MET A 144 -14.86 -1.39 -12.19
N GLY A 145 -15.88 -1.75 -12.99
CA GLY A 145 -17.06 -2.41 -12.49
C GLY A 145 -16.78 -3.77 -11.84
N ALA A 146 -15.88 -4.55 -12.44
CA ALA A 146 -15.44 -5.82 -11.85
C ALA A 146 -14.64 -5.62 -10.51
N MET A 147 -13.92 -4.50 -10.33
CA MET A 147 -13.32 -4.17 -9.02
C MET A 147 -14.38 -3.90 -7.95
N LEU A 148 -15.46 -3.20 -8.31
CA LEU A 148 -16.57 -2.94 -7.41
C LEU A 148 -17.30 -4.25 -7.07
N PHE A 149 -17.47 -5.15 -8.04
CA PHE A 149 -17.99 -6.49 -7.78
C PHE A 149 -17.11 -7.25 -6.76
N ILE A 150 -15.78 -7.26 -6.93
CA ILE A 150 -14.86 -7.85 -5.95
C ILE A 150 -15.05 -7.22 -4.58
N ALA A 151 -15.18 -5.90 -4.52
CA ALA A 151 -15.37 -5.18 -3.25
C ALA A 151 -16.64 -5.63 -2.52
N VAL A 152 -17.74 -5.81 -3.25
CA VAL A 152 -19.04 -6.26 -2.71
C VAL A 152 -18.92 -7.68 -2.17
N VAL A 153 -18.45 -8.60 -3.01
CA VAL A 153 -18.44 -10.03 -2.71
C VAL A 153 -17.48 -10.38 -1.56
N ALA A 154 -16.34 -9.67 -1.49
CA ALA A 154 -15.38 -9.82 -0.40
C ALA A 154 -15.66 -8.90 0.80
N GLU A 155 -16.78 -8.19 0.82
CA GLU A 155 -17.20 -7.24 1.88
C GLU A 155 -16.12 -6.22 2.28
N ILE A 156 -15.24 -5.85 1.35
CA ILE A 156 -14.19 -4.87 1.62
C ILE A 156 -14.79 -3.47 1.50
N LYS A 157 -15.53 -3.05 2.53
CA LYS A 157 -16.27 -1.78 2.59
C LYS A 157 -15.43 -0.57 2.20
N LEU A 158 -14.14 -0.58 2.56
CA LEU A 158 -13.20 0.48 2.18
C LEU A 158 -13.12 0.70 0.67
N LEU A 159 -13.18 -0.36 -0.13
CA LEU A 159 -13.05 -0.27 -1.59
C LEU A 159 -14.23 0.44 -2.23
N TYR A 160 -15.41 0.43 -1.62
CA TYR A 160 -16.60 1.15 -2.12
C TYR A 160 -16.32 2.63 -2.26
N PHE A 161 -15.58 3.20 -1.30
CA PHE A 161 -15.24 4.62 -1.27
C PHE A 161 -13.92 4.90 -1.97
N VAL A 162 -12.95 4.01 -1.83
CA VAL A 162 -11.57 4.28 -2.28
C VAL A 162 -11.38 3.99 -3.77
N VAL A 163 -12.10 3.03 -4.38
CA VAL A 163 -11.97 2.78 -5.82
C VAL A 163 -12.37 3.99 -6.65
N PRO A 164 -13.52 4.67 -6.42
CA PRO A 164 -13.84 5.93 -7.08
C PRO A 164 -12.84 7.05 -6.80
N LEU A 165 -12.32 7.12 -5.55
CA LEU A 165 -11.28 8.08 -5.18
C LEU A 165 -9.96 7.80 -5.94
N CYS A 166 -9.57 6.54 -6.09
CA CYS A 166 -8.41 6.13 -6.89
C CYS A 166 -8.57 6.52 -8.36
N PHE A 167 -9.76 6.34 -8.92
CA PHE A 167 -10.08 6.83 -10.27
C PHE A 167 -9.85 8.33 -10.38
N TYR A 168 -10.42 9.09 -9.46
CA TYR A 168 -10.27 10.54 -9.45
C TYR A 168 -8.82 10.99 -9.31
N ALA A 169 -8.14 10.48 -8.30
CA ALA A 169 -6.74 10.80 -8.05
C ALA A 169 -5.86 10.44 -9.25
N GLY A 170 -6.08 9.25 -9.85
CA GLY A 170 -5.39 8.84 -11.06
C GLY A 170 -5.69 9.76 -12.25
N TYR A 171 -6.95 10.11 -12.43
CA TYR A 171 -7.35 10.97 -13.54
C TYR A 171 -6.75 12.38 -13.40
N THR A 172 -6.78 12.99 -12.21
CA THR A 172 -6.19 14.33 -11.96
C THR A 172 -4.68 14.37 -12.13
N VAL A 173 -3.99 13.27 -11.81
CA VAL A 173 -2.55 13.16 -12.02
C VAL A 173 -2.20 13.04 -13.51
N TYR A 174 -2.96 12.29 -14.30
CA TYR A 174 -2.63 12.05 -15.71
C TYR A 174 -3.26 13.04 -16.68
N LYS A 175 -4.32 13.74 -16.29
CA LYS A 175 -5.00 14.77 -17.08
C LYS A 175 -4.96 16.11 -16.38
N LYS A 176 -5.14 17.20 -17.13
CA LYS A 176 -5.30 18.52 -16.54
C LYS A 176 -6.64 18.58 -15.79
N PHE A 177 -6.61 19.17 -14.60
CA PHE A 177 -7.80 19.41 -13.80
C PHE A 177 -8.82 20.28 -14.58
N SER A 178 -10.09 19.88 -14.53
CA SER A 178 -11.22 20.63 -15.10
C SER A 178 -12.43 20.47 -14.19
N ILE A 179 -13.25 21.52 -14.09
CA ILE A 179 -14.49 21.50 -13.30
C ILE A 179 -15.44 20.37 -13.79
N SER A 180 -15.46 20.09 -15.09
CA SER A 180 -16.23 18.97 -15.63
C SER A 180 -15.83 17.63 -15.01
N HIS A 181 -14.59 17.46 -14.55
CA HIS A 181 -14.15 16.25 -13.88
C HIS A 181 -14.75 16.12 -12.46
N ILE A 182 -14.94 17.23 -11.73
CA ILE A 182 -15.62 17.21 -10.43
C ILE A 182 -17.06 16.74 -10.64
N VAL A 183 -17.76 17.31 -11.62
CA VAL A 183 -19.14 16.89 -11.95
C VAL A 183 -19.18 15.41 -12.30
N THR A 184 -18.25 14.94 -13.15
CA THR A 184 -18.16 13.49 -13.49
C THR A 184 -17.98 12.62 -12.27
N ILE A 185 -17.19 13.04 -11.28
CA ILE A 185 -16.95 12.30 -10.05
C ILE A 185 -18.20 12.26 -9.18
N VAL A 186 -18.84 13.42 -8.99
CA VAL A 186 -20.09 13.48 -8.24
C VAL A 186 -21.13 12.57 -8.88
N VAL A 187 -21.29 12.61 -10.22
CA VAL A 187 -22.17 11.71 -10.96
C VAL A 187 -21.77 10.25 -10.78
N LEU A 188 -20.47 9.93 -10.84
CA LEU A 188 -19.97 8.56 -10.59
C LEU A 188 -20.32 8.09 -9.19
N TYR A 189 -20.05 8.90 -8.14
CA TYR A 189 -20.42 8.54 -6.77
C TYR A 189 -21.92 8.34 -6.61
N LEU A 190 -22.73 9.25 -7.15
CA LEU A 190 -24.19 9.14 -7.12
C LEU A 190 -24.71 7.90 -7.90
N SER A 191 -23.99 7.45 -8.92
CA SER A 191 -24.35 6.25 -9.70
C SER A 191 -23.82 4.96 -9.08
N ILE A 192 -22.68 5.00 -8.41
CA ILE A 192 -22.03 3.83 -7.80
C ILE A 192 -22.82 3.33 -6.60
N ILE A 193 -23.32 4.21 -5.74
CA ILE A 193 -24.09 3.81 -4.55
C ILE A 193 -25.33 2.98 -4.93
N PRO A 194 -26.23 3.44 -5.84
CA PRO A 194 -27.37 2.63 -6.30
C PRO A 194 -26.95 1.34 -6.99
N LEU A 195 -25.89 1.36 -7.79
CA LEU A 195 -25.38 0.16 -8.44
C LEU A 195 -24.91 -0.87 -7.42
N MET A 196 -24.19 -0.43 -6.40
CA MET A 196 -23.69 -1.31 -5.34
C MET A 196 -24.83 -1.85 -4.48
N THR A 197 -25.79 -1.01 -4.10
CA THR A 197 -27.00 -1.46 -3.38
C THR A 197 -27.76 -2.49 -4.18
N SER A 198 -27.94 -2.28 -5.51
CA SER A 198 -28.59 -3.24 -6.39
C SER A 198 -27.85 -4.58 -6.52
N ILE A 199 -26.50 -4.55 -6.56
CA ILE A 199 -25.71 -5.79 -6.58
C ILE A 199 -25.80 -6.48 -5.21
N MET A 200 -25.71 -5.73 -4.11
CA MET A 200 -25.80 -6.29 -2.77
C MET A 200 -27.18 -6.91 -2.49
N SER A 201 -28.28 -6.28 -2.92
CA SER A 201 -29.63 -6.82 -2.70
C SER A 201 -29.93 -8.13 -3.46
N LEU A 202 -29.07 -8.51 -4.42
CA LEU A 202 -29.17 -9.83 -5.06
C LEU A 202 -28.66 -10.98 -4.15
N TYR A 203 -27.82 -10.66 -3.14
CA TYR A 203 -27.12 -11.67 -2.36
C TYR A 203 -27.25 -11.47 -0.84
N TYR A 204 -27.69 -10.30 -0.38
CA TYR A 204 -27.83 -9.95 1.03
C TYR A 204 -29.23 -9.41 1.29
N ASP A 205 -29.71 -9.55 2.52
CA ASP A 205 -30.99 -9.01 2.96
C ASP A 205 -31.02 -7.48 2.84
N ASP A 206 -32.18 -6.93 2.48
CA ASP A 206 -32.37 -5.47 2.36
C ASP A 206 -32.01 -4.73 3.66
N ALA A 207 -32.23 -5.33 4.82
CA ALA A 207 -31.85 -4.78 6.11
C ALA A 207 -30.32 -4.61 6.23
N TYR A 208 -29.53 -5.55 5.71
CA TYR A 208 -28.09 -5.46 5.69
C TYR A 208 -27.60 -4.41 4.67
N VAL A 209 -28.18 -4.39 3.49
CA VAL A 209 -27.83 -3.44 2.42
C VAL A 209 -28.04 -2.00 2.89
N ASN A 210 -29.22 -1.70 3.45
CA ASN A 210 -29.54 -0.38 3.97
C ASN A 210 -28.61 0.03 5.12
N LYS A 211 -28.22 -0.92 5.96
CA LYS A 211 -27.33 -0.70 7.09
C LYS A 211 -25.90 -0.33 6.68
N VAL A 212 -25.36 -0.93 5.60
CA VAL A 212 -23.97 -0.68 5.16
C VAL A 212 -23.72 0.77 4.76
N PHE A 213 -24.74 1.47 4.24
CA PHE A 213 -24.66 2.87 3.83
C PHE A 213 -25.22 3.85 4.88
N ASP A 214 -25.68 3.36 6.03
CA ASP A 214 -26.12 4.22 7.13
C ASP A 214 -24.92 4.85 7.84
N SER A 215 -24.95 6.19 7.99
CA SER A 215 -23.90 6.96 8.67
C SER A 215 -23.65 6.48 10.09
N LYS A 216 -24.70 6.13 10.84
CA LYS A 216 -24.59 5.58 12.20
C LYS A 216 -23.92 4.22 12.22
N TYR A 217 -24.15 3.41 11.20
CA TYR A 217 -23.49 2.12 11.08
C TYR A 217 -22.01 2.29 10.73
N ILE A 218 -21.68 3.19 9.79
CA ILE A 218 -20.29 3.52 9.43
C ILE A 218 -19.55 4.06 10.66
N GLU A 219 -20.16 4.96 11.42
CA GLU A 219 -19.61 5.47 12.67
C GLU A 219 -19.38 4.34 13.68
N LYS A 220 -20.35 3.46 13.86
CA LYS A 220 -20.24 2.28 14.75
C LYS A 220 -19.10 1.36 14.30
N GLU A 221 -18.98 1.05 13.02
CA GLU A 221 -17.91 0.20 12.47
C GLU A 221 -16.52 0.82 12.61
N THR A 222 -16.42 2.14 12.52
CA THR A 222 -15.15 2.85 12.70
C THR A 222 -14.79 3.11 14.16
N SER A 223 -15.80 3.16 15.04
CA SER A 223 -15.63 3.36 16.48
C SER A 223 -15.71 2.05 17.29
N HIS A 224 -16.19 0.95 16.67
CA HIS A 224 -16.31 -0.33 17.35
C HIS A 224 -14.93 -0.86 17.74
N ALA A 225 -14.80 -1.20 19.02
CA ALA A 225 -13.58 -1.78 19.54
C ALA A 225 -13.44 -3.22 19.05
N TYR A 226 -12.35 -3.51 18.35
CA TYR A 226 -11.94 -4.88 18.06
C TYR A 226 -11.14 -5.41 19.25
N GLY A 227 -11.48 -6.56 19.76
CA GLY A 227 -10.77 -7.21 20.85
C GLY A 227 -11.69 -7.75 21.93
N PHE A 228 -11.21 -8.75 22.66
CA PHE A 228 -11.96 -9.47 23.67
C PHE A 228 -11.68 -8.97 25.10
N ALA A 229 -10.84 -7.94 25.27
CA ALA A 229 -10.59 -7.33 26.57
C ALA A 229 -11.65 -6.28 26.87
N GLU A 230 -12.42 -6.45 27.94
CA GLU A 230 -13.41 -5.48 28.38
C GLU A 230 -12.78 -4.10 28.57
N GLY A 231 -13.31 -3.10 27.86
CA GLY A 231 -12.88 -1.70 27.96
C GLY A 231 -11.57 -1.32 27.21
N ILE A 232 -10.84 -2.28 26.65
CA ILE A 232 -9.54 -2.04 25.96
C ILE A 232 -9.58 -2.64 24.56
N GLY A 233 -10.57 -2.28 23.77
CA GLY A 233 -10.62 -2.67 22.36
C GLY A 233 -10.00 -1.61 21.46
N PHE A 234 -9.21 -2.02 20.49
CA PHE A 234 -8.63 -1.13 19.49
C PHE A 234 -9.55 -1.04 18.27
N ASN A 235 -9.74 0.17 17.77
CA ASN A 235 -10.31 0.39 16.45
C ASN A 235 -9.36 1.22 15.59
N ARG A 236 -9.71 1.42 14.33
CA ARG A 236 -8.86 2.14 13.37
C ARG A 236 -8.57 3.58 13.78
N ASN A 237 -9.53 4.25 14.42
CA ASN A 237 -9.41 5.66 14.81
C ASN A 237 -8.66 5.83 16.14
N THR A 238 -8.80 4.89 17.06
CA THR A 238 -8.25 5.01 18.42
C THR A 238 -6.98 4.18 18.63
N CYS A 239 -6.60 3.32 17.68
CA CYS A 239 -5.51 2.35 17.88
C CYS A 239 -4.18 2.99 18.33
N VAL A 240 -3.83 4.19 17.84
CA VAL A 240 -2.59 4.88 18.24
C VAL A 240 -2.70 5.43 19.66
N ALA A 241 -3.82 6.10 20.00
CA ALA A 241 -4.06 6.63 21.34
C ALA A 241 -4.11 5.51 22.37
N MET A 242 -4.91 4.46 22.07
CA MET A 242 -5.06 3.29 22.96
C MET A 242 -3.73 2.55 23.15
N CYS A 243 -2.89 2.48 22.11
CA CYS A 243 -1.55 1.91 22.21
C CYS A 243 -0.66 2.75 23.12
N SER A 244 -0.68 4.09 22.94
CA SER A 244 0.07 5.02 23.78
C SER A 244 -0.33 4.94 25.26
N ASP A 245 -1.62 4.80 25.55
CA ASP A 245 -2.13 4.92 26.92
C ASP A 245 -2.14 3.58 27.66
N ASN A 246 -2.36 2.46 26.96
CA ASN A 246 -2.55 1.17 27.61
C ASN A 246 -1.37 0.19 27.41
N ILE A 247 -0.60 0.31 26.33
CA ILE A 247 0.54 -0.57 26.06
C ILE A 247 1.87 0.12 26.45
N LEU A 248 2.07 1.37 26.02
CA LEU A 248 3.30 2.13 26.28
C LEU A 248 3.15 2.91 27.59
N GLN A 249 3.42 2.27 28.73
CA GLN A 249 3.04 2.74 30.05
C GLN A 249 3.76 4.01 30.53
N ASP A 250 4.99 4.27 30.07
CA ASP A 250 5.79 5.41 30.48
C ASP A 250 6.28 6.28 29.33
N ASN A 251 6.82 7.44 29.65
CA ASN A 251 7.26 8.42 28.66
C ASN A 251 8.39 7.93 27.77
N LEU A 252 9.28 7.06 28.27
CA LEU A 252 10.34 6.49 27.45
C LEU A 252 9.78 5.54 26.40
N HIS A 253 8.92 4.60 26.80
CA HIS A 253 8.28 3.68 25.87
C HIS A 253 7.34 4.41 24.90
N LYS A 254 6.62 5.45 25.36
CA LYS A 254 5.86 6.33 24.45
C LYS A 254 6.76 6.98 23.39
N ALA A 255 7.97 7.38 23.74
CA ALA A 255 8.89 8.01 22.81
C ALA A 255 9.52 7.03 21.81
N ILE A 256 10.04 5.87 22.28
CA ILE A 256 10.87 4.97 21.46
C ILE A 256 10.34 3.53 21.33
N GLY A 257 9.21 3.21 21.95
CA GLY A 257 8.59 1.86 21.93
C GLY A 257 9.38 0.81 22.72
N TYR A 258 9.04 -0.46 22.50
CA TYR A 258 9.70 -1.61 23.13
C TYR A 258 10.81 -2.24 22.27
N GLY A 259 11.11 -1.64 21.12
CA GLY A 259 12.12 -2.14 20.19
C GLY A 259 11.56 -3.03 19.08
N LEU A 260 12.35 -3.17 18.04
CA LEU A 260 11.99 -3.85 16.82
C LEU A 260 11.69 -5.34 17.07
N GLY A 261 10.56 -5.82 16.57
CA GLY A 261 10.10 -7.20 16.74
C GLY A 261 9.42 -7.50 18.06
N SER A 262 9.42 -6.55 19.04
CA SER A 262 8.80 -6.75 20.36
C SER A 262 7.28 -6.99 20.27
N GLY A 263 6.61 -6.37 19.31
CA GLY A 263 5.17 -6.52 19.05
C GLY A 263 4.81 -7.74 18.22
N SER A 264 5.77 -8.57 17.80
CA SER A 264 5.56 -9.59 16.78
C SER A 264 4.74 -10.79 17.27
N ALA A 265 3.69 -11.11 16.50
CA ALA A 265 2.86 -12.31 16.64
C ALA A 265 3.52 -13.53 15.99
N SER A 266 4.74 -13.90 16.42
CA SER A 266 5.39 -15.10 15.89
C SER A 266 4.83 -16.36 16.52
N ALA A 267 4.51 -17.35 15.69
CA ALA A 267 4.12 -18.70 16.16
C ALA A 267 5.29 -19.42 16.84
N THR A 268 6.53 -19.09 16.46
CA THR A 268 7.75 -19.77 16.94
C THR A 268 8.25 -19.20 18.27
N PHE A 269 8.14 -17.90 18.46
CA PHE A 269 8.53 -17.22 19.70
C PHE A 269 7.58 -16.06 19.96
N GLY A 270 6.57 -16.29 20.78
CA GLY A 270 5.69 -15.21 21.22
C GLY A 270 6.46 -14.23 22.10
N THR A 271 6.51 -12.96 21.68
CA THR A 271 7.07 -11.89 22.50
C THR A 271 6.21 -11.65 23.74
N TRP A 272 6.79 -11.08 24.79
CA TRP A 272 6.03 -10.80 26.02
C TRP A 272 4.91 -9.78 25.77
N VAL A 273 5.16 -8.76 24.93
CA VAL A 273 4.16 -7.76 24.54
C VAL A 273 2.97 -8.45 23.84
N TYR A 274 3.23 -9.30 22.87
CA TYR A 274 2.17 -10.03 22.19
C TYR A 274 1.39 -10.94 23.13
N LYS A 275 2.06 -11.66 24.01
CA LYS A 275 1.39 -12.55 24.99
C LYS A 275 0.42 -11.79 25.90
N ILE A 276 0.81 -10.59 26.38
CA ILE A 276 -0.01 -9.79 27.28
C ILE A 276 -1.15 -9.09 26.50
N TYR A 277 -0.83 -8.46 25.37
CA TYR A 277 -1.73 -7.53 24.70
C TYR A 277 -2.42 -8.07 23.44
N LYS A 278 -2.24 -9.34 23.04
CA LYS A 278 -2.85 -9.91 21.83
C LYS A 278 -4.39 -9.73 21.77
N GLN A 279 -5.05 -9.76 22.93
CA GLN A 279 -6.51 -9.62 23.03
C GLN A 279 -6.99 -8.21 22.68
N THR A 280 -6.12 -7.19 22.72
CA THR A 280 -6.45 -5.83 22.27
C THR A 280 -6.50 -5.70 20.75
N THR A 281 -6.00 -6.69 20.02
CA THR A 281 -5.90 -6.71 18.55
C THR A 281 -5.02 -5.60 17.92
N TYR A 282 -4.10 -5.01 18.70
CA TYR A 282 -3.20 -3.96 18.22
C TYR A 282 -2.46 -4.36 16.93
N HIS A 283 -2.16 -5.62 16.76
CA HIS A 283 -1.43 -6.17 15.62
C HIS A 283 -2.24 -6.22 14.32
N TYR A 284 -3.53 -5.87 14.34
CA TYR A 284 -4.36 -5.73 13.14
C TYR A 284 -4.17 -4.40 12.42
N PHE A 285 -3.51 -3.42 13.04
CA PHE A 285 -3.29 -2.09 12.47
C PHE A 285 -1.81 -1.76 12.38
N THR A 286 -1.36 -1.29 11.21
CA THR A 286 0.04 -0.89 11.01
C THR A 286 0.46 0.19 11.99
N ALA A 287 -0.43 1.15 12.28
CA ALA A 287 -0.14 2.27 13.16
C ALA A 287 0.23 1.82 14.58
N SER A 288 -0.62 0.99 15.21
CA SER A 288 -0.36 0.47 16.56
C SER A 288 0.80 -0.51 16.59
N TYR A 289 0.98 -1.31 15.54
CA TYR A 289 2.11 -2.23 15.45
C TYR A 289 3.45 -1.48 15.47
N VAL A 290 3.60 -0.48 14.60
CA VAL A 290 4.79 0.37 14.53
C VAL A 290 4.96 1.20 15.81
N MET A 291 3.83 1.64 16.41
CA MET A 291 3.83 2.36 17.68
C MET A 291 4.36 1.51 18.84
N VAL A 292 3.99 0.24 18.94
CA VAL A 292 4.51 -0.70 19.95
C VAL A 292 6.03 -0.86 19.82
N GLU A 293 6.51 -1.01 18.59
CA GLU A 293 7.93 -1.27 18.33
C GLU A 293 8.82 -0.03 18.40
N GLY A 294 8.32 1.13 17.95
CA GLY A 294 9.14 2.33 17.79
C GLY A 294 8.65 3.57 18.53
N GLY A 295 7.53 3.49 19.25
CA GLY A 295 6.91 4.65 19.89
C GLY A 295 6.51 5.73 18.88
N TRP A 296 6.30 6.94 19.36
CA TRP A 296 6.03 8.10 18.51
C TRP A 296 7.16 8.39 17.53
N SER A 297 8.43 8.24 17.96
CA SER A 297 9.58 8.45 17.07
C SER A 297 9.60 7.47 15.91
N GLY A 298 9.37 6.18 16.19
CA GLY A 298 9.29 5.15 15.16
C GLY A 298 8.11 5.36 14.22
N LEU A 299 6.93 5.70 14.75
CA LEU A 299 5.74 5.97 13.95
C LEU A 299 5.95 7.15 12.98
N ILE A 300 6.49 8.27 13.48
CA ILE A 300 6.79 9.46 12.68
C ILE A 300 7.82 9.13 11.59
N LEU A 301 8.91 8.43 11.93
CA LEU A 301 9.93 8.05 10.96
C LEU A 301 9.40 7.06 9.92
N TYR A 302 8.61 6.08 10.33
CA TYR A 302 8.00 5.13 9.39
C TYR A 302 7.09 5.84 8.38
N LEU A 303 6.21 6.72 8.83
CA LEU A 303 5.36 7.54 7.96
C LEU A 303 6.19 8.49 7.07
N SER A 304 7.28 9.02 7.58
CA SER A 304 8.18 9.91 6.84
C SER A 304 8.88 9.23 5.65
N ILE A 305 9.03 7.89 5.66
CA ILE A 305 9.52 7.14 4.50
C ILE A 305 8.57 7.35 3.31
N PHE A 306 7.27 7.25 3.52
CA PHE A 306 6.27 7.42 2.46
C PHE A 306 6.14 8.87 2.01
N VAL A 307 6.26 9.84 2.95
CA VAL A 307 6.35 11.28 2.62
C VAL A 307 7.56 11.55 1.72
N ALA A 308 8.71 10.96 2.04
CA ALA A 308 9.92 11.13 1.24
C ALA A 308 9.79 10.53 -0.16
N LEU A 309 9.14 9.36 -0.29
CA LEU A 309 8.81 8.75 -1.58
C LEU A 309 7.84 9.63 -2.38
N LEU A 310 6.75 10.08 -1.74
CA LEU A 310 5.75 10.98 -2.33
C LEU A 310 6.42 12.26 -2.84
N TYR A 311 7.24 12.93 -2.01
CA TYR A 311 7.98 14.12 -2.40
C TYR A 311 8.91 13.86 -3.58
N ARG A 312 9.61 12.70 -3.58
CA ARG A 312 10.53 12.33 -4.67
C ARG A 312 9.79 12.14 -5.99
N TYR A 313 8.70 11.38 -6.00
CA TYR A 313 7.87 11.18 -7.19
C TYR A 313 7.23 12.48 -7.67
N TRP A 314 6.69 13.29 -6.75
CA TRP A 314 6.14 14.61 -7.08
C TRP A 314 7.17 15.52 -7.75
N LYS A 315 8.41 15.56 -7.24
CA LYS A 315 9.50 16.34 -7.83
C LYS A 315 9.86 15.87 -9.25
N VAL A 316 9.89 14.57 -9.47
CA VAL A 316 10.14 13.99 -10.82
C VAL A 316 8.96 14.29 -11.73
N TYR A 317 7.73 14.06 -11.27
CA TYR A 317 6.50 14.31 -12.01
C TYR A 317 6.39 15.77 -12.48
N LYS A 318 6.65 16.74 -11.61
CA LYS A 318 6.62 18.18 -11.94
C LYS A 318 7.65 18.59 -13.00
N ARG A 319 8.79 17.91 -13.05
CA ARG A 319 9.88 18.19 -14.00
C ARG A 319 9.80 17.35 -15.28
N ALA A 320 8.97 16.35 -15.31
CA ALA A 320 8.87 15.43 -16.43
C ALA A 320 8.25 16.12 -17.66
N LYS A 321 9.03 16.16 -18.74
CA LYS A 321 8.55 16.57 -20.07
C LYS A 321 8.09 15.38 -20.92
N ASP A 322 8.68 14.21 -20.69
CA ASP A 322 8.35 12.95 -21.37
C ASP A 322 7.14 12.27 -20.74
N ASN A 323 6.20 11.80 -21.57
CA ASN A 323 4.95 11.19 -21.13
C ASN A 323 5.16 9.87 -20.37
N ILE A 324 6.20 9.10 -20.68
CA ILE A 324 6.50 7.83 -20.01
C ILE A 324 7.06 8.10 -18.61
N VAL A 325 7.99 9.08 -18.49
CA VAL A 325 8.50 9.53 -17.18
C VAL A 325 7.36 10.06 -16.32
N LYS A 326 6.44 10.85 -16.93
CA LYS A 326 5.26 11.38 -16.24
C LYS A 326 4.31 10.28 -15.79
N TYR A 327 4.12 9.24 -16.61
CA TYR A 327 3.30 8.07 -16.25
C TYR A 327 3.86 7.36 -15.02
N TRP A 328 5.12 6.94 -15.02
CA TRP A 328 5.72 6.19 -13.93
C TRP A 328 5.88 7.03 -12.65
N SER A 329 6.23 8.29 -12.78
CA SER A 329 6.30 9.19 -11.61
C SER A 329 4.92 9.50 -11.03
N GLY A 330 3.90 9.64 -11.88
CA GLY A 330 2.51 9.79 -11.46
C GLY A 330 1.99 8.54 -10.74
N LEU A 331 2.28 7.35 -11.25
CA LEU A 331 1.93 6.10 -10.57
C LEU A 331 2.60 5.99 -9.19
N GLY A 332 3.92 6.27 -9.12
CA GLY A 332 4.63 6.27 -7.85
C GLY A 332 4.09 7.29 -6.84
N LEU A 333 3.67 8.48 -7.32
CA LEU A 333 3.01 9.50 -6.50
C LEU A 333 1.69 8.99 -5.91
N LEU A 334 0.82 8.41 -6.74
CA LEU A 334 -0.47 7.86 -6.33
C LEU A 334 -0.31 6.72 -5.32
N LEU A 335 0.62 5.80 -5.56
CA LEU A 335 0.93 4.70 -4.65
C LEU A 335 1.44 5.21 -3.30
N SER A 336 2.27 6.27 -3.30
CA SER A 336 2.78 6.88 -2.08
C SER A 336 1.71 7.67 -1.31
N GLY A 337 0.61 8.05 -1.96
CA GLY A 337 -0.56 8.65 -1.31
C GLY A 337 -1.49 7.60 -0.72
N VAL A 338 -1.84 6.57 -1.50
CA VAL A 338 -2.83 5.57 -1.07
C VAL A 338 -2.34 4.67 0.07
N ILE A 339 -1.03 4.55 0.26
CA ILE A 339 -0.47 3.75 1.36
C ILE A 339 -0.94 4.25 2.73
N TYR A 340 -1.21 5.55 2.91
CA TYR A 340 -1.72 6.11 4.16
C TYR A 340 -3.13 5.60 4.49
N ILE A 341 -3.96 5.37 3.47
CA ILE A 341 -5.29 4.76 3.63
C ILE A 341 -5.12 3.32 4.13
N ASN A 342 -4.21 2.56 3.50
CA ASN A 342 -3.98 1.18 3.89
C ASN A 342 -3.26 1.06 5.24
N PHE A 343 -2.38 2.01 5.56
CA PHE A 343 -1.73 2.13 6.87
C PHE A 343 -2.75 2.29 8.02
N TRP A 344 -3.77 3.11 7.79
CA TRP A 344 -4.88 3.31 8.72
C TRP A 344 -5.81 2.08 8.77
N TYR A 345 -6.02 1.42 7.63
CA TYR A 345 -7.05 0.39 7.51
C TYR A 345 -6.66 -0.95 8.13
N ASN A 346 -5.41 -1.41 7.93
CA ASN A 346 -4.96 -2.73 8.39
C ASN A 346 -3.43 -2.81 8.60
N ALA A 347 -2.92 -4.00 8.98
CA ALA A 347 -1.50 -4.25 9.19
C ALA A 347 -0.71 -4.59 7.91
N PHE A 348 -1.39 -4.76 6.75
CA PHE A 348 -0.77 -5.25 5.51
C PHE A 348 0.49 -4.47 5.08
N PRO A 349 0.55 -3.13 5.15
CA PRO A 349 1.75 -2.39 4.79
C PRO A 349 3.01 -2.80 5.56
N TYR A 350 2.85 -3.25 6.81
CA TYR A 350 3.95 -3.69 7.67
C TYR A 350 4.19 -5.20 7.60
N THR A 351 3.13 -6.01 7.53
CA THR A 351 3.23 -7.48 7.55
C THR A 351 3.47 -8.10 6.19
N ASP A 352 2.91 -7.55 5.10
CA ASP A 352 2.93 -8.12 3.75
C ASP A 352 3.13 -7.07 2.64
N GLY A 353 3.83 -5.98 2.94
CA GLY A 353 4.02 -4.82 2.07
C GLY A 353 4.76 -5.06 0.74
N TYR A 354 5.14 -6.31 0.39
CA TYR A 354 5.91 -6.63 -0.83
C TYR A 354 5.39 -5.96 -2.08
N LEU A 355 4.07 -5.97 -2.28
CA LEU A 355 3.46 -5.46 -3.49
C LEU A 355 3.66 -3.95 -3.66
N TYR A 356 3.55 -3.16 -2.58
CA TYR A 356 3.80 -1.71 -2.61
C TYR A 356 5.26 -1.40 -2.89
N TYR A 357 6.18 -2.02 -2.16
CA TYR A 357 7.61 -1.76 -2.33
C TYR A 357 8.11 -2.21 -3.70
N PHE A 358 7.59 -3.32 -4.22
CA PHE A 358 7.87 -3.79 -5.57
C PHE A 358 7.38 -2.79 -6.63
N MET A 359 6.16 -2.29 -6.49
CA MET A 359 5.58 -1.35 -7.44
C MET A 359 6.27 0.02 -7.41
N TRP A 360 6.64 0.51 -6.23
CA TRP A 360 7.49 1.71 -6.15
C TRP A 360 8.84 1.50 -6.86
N ALA A 361 9.47 0.37 -6.65
CA ALA A 361 10.72 0.05 -7.33
C ALA A 361 10.54 0.05 -8.86
N LEU A 362 9.48 -0.58 -9.38
CA LEU A 362 9.16 -0.57 -10.81
C LEU A 362 8.95 0.83 -11.37
N CYS A 363 8.30 1.72 -10.62
CA CYS A 363 8.17 3.12 -11.01
C CYS A 363 9.54 3.80 -11.17
N PHE A 364 10.48 3.57 -10.25
CA PHE A 364 11.84 4.09 -10.38
C PHE A 364 12.60 3.47 -11.55
N VAL A 365 12.43 2.17 -11.82
CA VAL A 365 13.01 1.51 -13.00
C VAL A 365 12.51 2.15 -14.29
N GLY A 366 11.19 2.35 -14.42
CA GLY A 366 10.59 3.01 -15.58
C GLY A 366 11.14 4.42 -15.82
N ILE A 367 11.28 5.22 -14.75
CA ILE A 367 11.87 6.56 -14.79
C ILE A 367 13.36 6.51 -15.20
N LYS A 368 14.14 5.62 -14.59
CA LYS A 368 15.59 5.46 -14.81
C LYS A 368 15.89 5.16 -16.28
N TYR A 369 15.30 4.13 -16.82
CA TYR A 369 15.60 3.70 -18.18
C TYR A 369 15.12 4.68 -19.24
N ARG A 370 13.96 5.30 -19.04
CA ARG A 370 13.48 6.32 -19.98
C ARG A 370 14.37 7.54 -19.99
N ASN A 371 14.86 8.00 -18.85
CA ASN A 371 15.82 9.11 -18.79
C ASN A 371 17.16 8.76 -19.47
N GLN A 372 17.64 7.51 -19.34
CA GLN A 372 18.84 7.04 -20.02
C GLN A 372 18.65 7.01 -21.55
N GLU A 373 17.49 6.55 -22.03
CA GLU A 373 17.15 6.54 -23.46
C GLU A 373 17.09 7.96 -24.02
N ILE A 374 16.51 8.90 -23.30
CA ILE A 374 16.47 10.32 -23.72
C ILE A 374 17.87 10.90 -23.80
N ALA A 375 18.72 10.64 -22.81
CA ALA A 375 20.09 11.13 -22.77
C ALA A 375 20.93 10.54 -23.91
N SER A 376 20.81 9.25 -24.21
CA SER A 376 21.55 8.62 -25.32
C SER A 376 21.17 9.18 -26.69
N LYS A 377 19.87 9.46 -26.92
CA LYS A 377 19.42 10.10 -28.17
C LYS A 377 19.92 11.51 -28.30
N ALA A 378 19.99 12.29 -27.23
CA ALA A 378 20.54 13.64 -27.26
C ALA A 378 22.04 13.66 -27.61
N CYS A 379 22.83 12.72 -27.05
CA CYS A 379 24.26 12.59 -27.39
C CYS A 379 24.48 12.16 -28.84
N SER A 380 23.66 11.26 -29.40
CA SER A 380 23.80 10.82 -30.80
C SER A 380 23.47 11.94 -31.79
N THR A 381 22.55 12.83 -31.46
CA THR A 381 22.19 13.98 -32.30
C THR A 381 23.30 15.07 -32.29
N GLN A 382 24.01 15.23 -31.16
CA GLN A 382 25.13 16.16 -31.05
C GLN A 382 26.40 15.70 -31.82
N ASN A 383 26.59 14.40 -32.01
CA ASN A 383 27.70 13.83 -32.74
C ASN A 383 27.47 13.79 -34.27
N LEU A 384 26.29 14.18 -34.75
CA LEU A 384 25.92 14.24 -36.17
C LEU A 384 25.92 15.68 -36.74
N ASN A 385 26.12 16.67 -35.88
CA ASN A 385 26.30 18.08 -36.22
C ASN A 385 27.77 18.49 -35.97
#